data_17ddaac9cbf1d935668663ab3a1a16cb
#
_entry.id   17ddaac9cbf1d935668663ab3a1a16cb
#
_cell.length_a   1.000
_cell.length_b   1.000
_cell.length_c   1.000
_cell.angle_alpha   90.00
_cell.angle_beta   90.00
_cell.angle_gamma   90.00
#
_symmetry.space_group_name_H-M   'P 1'
#
loop_
_entity.id
_entity.type
_entity.pdbx_description
1 polymer ?
#
loop_
_entity_poly.entity_id
_entity_poly.type
_entity_poly.pdbx_seq_one_letter_code
_entity_poly.pdbx_strand_id
1 'polypeptide(L)'
;MLEFDTAVGERGLIDASRLALKHYVRDVRVFGLERMPDSAFLALSNHPGMTDTLALFAALNRPNLKIIALDRPFLMALPNTSRQLFYLKDDPASRMALVRQVSGHLRGGGAALTFPAGEIEPDPNVYPGAVDALQTWTDSVGVFVRMAPDTVILPVLVRNVIWDKTAKHPLLKVKKTREEREKLAAALQLLAMVMWNVKPVTVTVQIGKPIDPKKIGTTDTQVIHQAVLSEMKSLIENPPEGDGVSVL
;
A
#
# COMPACT_ATOMS: atom_id res chain seq x y z
N MET A 1 7.27 -0.67 17.70
CA MET A 1 7.52 -1.80 16.75
C MET A 1 7.36 -3.16 17.43
N LEU A 2 8.03 -3.43 18.57
CA LEU A 2 7.83 -4.71 19.30
C LEU A 2 6.40 -4.90 19.79
N GLU A 3 5.78 -3.88 20.36
CA GLU A 3 4.37 -3.91 20.76
C GLU A 3 3.42 -4.20 19.59
N PHE A 4 3.71 -3.63 18.40
CA PHE A 4 2.97 -3.94 17.18
C PHE A 4 3.12 -5.41 16.79
N ASP A 5 4.34 -5.95 16.82
CA ASP A 5 4.60 -7.35 16.49
C ASP A 5 3.92 -8.31 17.46
N THR A 6 3.93 -8.00 18.76
CA THR A 6 3.16 -8.75 19.78
C THR A 6 1.66 -8.71 19.47
N ALA A 7 1.12 -7.54 19.16
CA ALA A 7 -0.28 -7.40 18.77
C ALA A 7 -0.63 -8.19 17.49
N VAL A 8 0.28 -8.23 16.51
CA VAL A 8 0.11 -9.09 15.30
C VAL A 8 0.03 -10.56 15.68
N GLY A 9 0.86 -11.01 16.62
CA GLY A 9 0.84 -12.39 17.12
C GLY A 9 -0.44 -12.76 17.88
N GLU A 10 -0.98 -11.84 18.65
CA GLU A 10 -2.15 -12.06 19.50
C GLU A 10 -3.49 -11.88 18.79
N ARG A 11 -3.60 -10.89 17.89
CA ARG A 11 -4.86 -10.42 17.31
C ARG A 11 -4.90 -10.46 15.79
N GLY A 12 -3.78 -10.80 15.16
CA GLY A 12 -3.62 -10.75 13.71
C GLY A 12 -3.27 -9.36 13.18
N LEU A 13 -2.84 -9.34 11.93
CA LEU A 13 -2.29 -8.15 11.25
C LEU A 13 -3.29 -7.00 11.17
N ILE A 14 -4.56 -7.30 10.89
CA ILE A 14 -5.62 -6.29 10.68
C ILE A 14 -5.88 -5.52 11.96
N ASP A 15 -6.16 -6.23 13.07
CA ASP A 15 -6.51 -5.58 14.33
C ASP A 15 -5.30 -4.90 14.96
N ALA A 16 -4.10 -5.46 14.82
CA ALA A 16 -2.87 -4.79 15.22
C ALA A 16 -2.67 -3.48 14.44
N SER A 17 -2.96 -3.47 13.13
CA SER A 17 -2.87 -2.26 12.30
C SER A 17 -3.89 -1.21 12.71
N ARG A 18 -5.13 -1.60 12.99
CA ARG A 18 -6.17 -0.69 13.50
C ARG A 18 -5.78 -0.07 14.84
N LEU A 19 -5.23 -0.88 15.76
CA LEU A 19 -4.76 -0.38 17.06
C LEU A 19 -3.61 0.62 16.88
N ALA A 20 -2.62 0.31 16.05
CA ALA A 20 -1.51 1.20 15.78
C ALA A 20 -2.00 2.52 15.14
N LEU A 21 -2.89 2.45 14.15
CA LEU A 21 -3.43 3.63 13.46
C LEU A 21 -4.14 4.59 14.41
N LYS A 22 -4.85 4.08 15.43
CA LYS A 22 -5.50 4.92 16.44
C LYS A 22 -4.55 5.87 17.19
N HIS A 23 -3.25 5.57 17.20
CA HIS A 23 -2.24 6.45 17.79
C HIS A 23 -1.73 7.51 16.81
N TYR A 24 -1.79 7.26 15.51
CA TYR A 24 -1.13 8.10 14.49
C TYR A 24 -2.08 8.93 13.63
N VAL A 25 -3.29 8.43 13.38
CA VAL A 25 -4.24 9.11 12.50
C VAL A 25 -5.56 9.39 13.20
N ARG A 26 -6.32 10.35 12.69
CA ARG A 26 -7.66 10.65 13.18
C ARG A 26 -8.64 9.56 12.81
N ASP A 27 -8.59 9.12 11.55
CA ASP A 27 -9.44 8.07 11.00
C ASP A 27 -8.80 7.50 9.72
N VAL A 28 -9.30 6.36 9.27
CA VAL A 28 -9.08 5.80 7.93
C VAL A 28 -10.42 5.65 7.25
N ARG A 29 -10.61 6.38 6.16
CA ARG A 29 -11.82 6.39 5.35
C ARG A 29 -11.62 5.59 4.08
N VAL A 30 -12.47 4.59 3.86
CA VAL A 30 -12.40 3.69 2.72
C VAL A 30 -13.58 3.95 1.77
N PHE A 31 -13.26 4.04 0.49
CA PHE A 31 -14.22 4.21 -0.61
C PHE A 31 -14.10 3.04 -1.57
N GLY A 32 -15.22 2.60 -2.12
CA GLY A 32 -15.24 1.48 -3.08
C GLY A 32 -15.17 0.11 -2.43
N LEU A 33 -15.56 -0.04 -1.15
CA LEU A 33 -15.58 -1.35 -0.45
C LEU A 33 -16.41 -2.39 -1.18
N GLU A 34 -17.45 -1.99 -1.88
CA GLU A 34 -18.31 -2.86 -2.71
C GLU A 34 -17.59 -3.51 -3.90
N ARG A 35 -16.37 -3.03 -4.20
CA ARG A 35 -15.50 -3.56 -5.27
C ARG A 35 -14.53 -4.61 -4.79
N MET A 36 -14.49 -4.89 -3.49
CA MET A 36 -13.59 -5.90 -2.93
C MET A 36 -13.91 -7.28 -3.47
N PRO A 37 -12.93 -7.99 -4.06
CA PRO A 37 -13.16 -9.36 -4.51
C PRO A 37 -13.29 -10.33 -3.33
N ASP A 38 -14.23 -11.26 -3.42
CA ASP A 38 -14.31 -12.41 -2.48
C ASP A 38 -13.24 -13.46 -2.78
N SER A 39 -12.79 -13.54 -4.02
CA SER A 39 -11.75 -14.45 -4.49
C SER A 39 -10.33 -13.99 -4.13
N ALA A 40 -9.33 -14.76 -4.57
CA ALA A 40 -7.93 -14.34 -4.51
C ALA A 40 -7.68 -13.05 -5.27
N PHE A 41 -6.90 -12.14 -4.69
CA PHE A 41 -6.54 -10.91 -5.38
C PHE A 41 -5.10 -10.47 -5.07
N LEU A 42 -4.53 -9.74 -6.02
CA LEU A 42 -3.29 -9.00 -5.86
C LEU A 42 -3.61 -7.50 -5.85
N ALA A 43 -3.51 -6.88 -4.67
CA ALA A 43 -3.65 -5.42 -4.54
C ALA A 43 -2.35 -4.72 -4.98
N LEU A 44 -2.49 -3.68 -5.79
CA LEU A 44 -1.41 -2.79 -6.18
C LEU A 44 -1.73 -1.39 -5.65
N SER A 45 -0.81 -0.83 -4.88
CA SER A 45 -1.01 0.50 -4.28
C SER A 45 0.18 1.40 -4.50
N ASN A 46 -0.07 2.71 -4.53
CA ASN A 46 0.97 3.72 -4.32
C ASN A 46 1.48 3.67 -2.87
N HIS A 47 2.66 4.22 -2.63
CA HIS A 47 3.35 4.20 -1.34
C HIS A 47 3.71 5.62 -0.86
N PRO A 48 2.73 6.46 -0.46
CA PRO A 48 3.02 7.81 0.02
C PRO A 48 3.72 7.86 1.39
N GLY A 49 3.88 6.71 2.06
CA GLY A 49 4.72 6.54 3.24
C GLY A 49 3.98 6.48 4.57
N MET A 50 4.72 6.19 5.62
CA MET A 50 4.34 6.13 7.04
C MET A 50 3.14 5.22 7.39
N THR A 51 1.91 5.69 7.23
CA THR A 51 0.70 5.00 7.72
C THR A 51 -0.06 4.27 6.63
N ASP A 52 0.35 4.38 5.37
CA ASP A 52 -0.35 3.80 4.23
C ASP A 52 -0.47 2.27 4.29
N THR A 53 0.62 1.59 4.60
CA THR A 53 0.64 0.13 4.70
C THR A 53 -0.31 -0.38 5.79
N LEU A 54 -0.34 0.28 6.96
CA LEU A 54 -1.26 -0.07 8.03
C LEU A 54 -2.72 0.26 7.63
N ALA A 55 -2.94 1.39 6.95
CA ALA A 55 -4.25 1.76 6.44
C ALA A 55 -4.77 0.76 5.40
N LEU A 56 -3.88 0.26 4.52
CA LEU A 56 -4.21 -0.79 3.55
C LEU A 56 -4.57 -2.11 4.24
N PHE A 57 -3.85 -2.53 5.29
CA PHE A 57 -4.22 -3.72 6.06
C PHE A 57 -5.61 -3.58 6.70
N ALA A 58 -5.90 -2.42 7.30
CA ALA A 58 -7.19 -2.15 7.90
C ALA A 58 -8.34 -2.08 6.87
N ALA A 59 -8.08 -1.47 5.71
CA ALA A 59 -9.06 -1.27 4.64
C ALA A 59 -9.36 -2.56 3.87
N LEU A 60 -8.32 -3.31 3.47
CA LEU A 60 -8.48 -4.55 2.71
C LEU A 60 -9.08 -5.68 3.55
N ASN A 61 -8.90 -5.65 4.86
CA ASN A 61 -9.57 -6.51 5.85
C ASN A 61 -9.59 -8.01 5.48
N ARG A 62 -8.48 -8.54 4.94
CA ARG A 62 -8.35 -9.95 4.54
C ARG A 62 -7.40 -10.67 5.50
N PRO A 63 -7.88 -11.67 6.27
CA PRO A 63 -7.06 -12.38 7.26
C PRO A 63 -5.82 -13.07 6.68
N ASN A 64 -5.90 -13.49 5.42
CA ASN A 64 -4.81 -14.13 4.69
C ASN A 64 -4.02 -13.15 3.79
N LEU A 65 -4.13 -11.84 4.05
CA LEU A 65 -3.36 -10.84 3.31
C LEU A 65 -1.88 -10.93 3.66
N LYS A 66 -1.04 -11.01 2.64
CA LYS A 66 0.42 -10.91 2.76
C LYS A 66 0.96 -9.78 1.90
N ILE A 67 2.05 -9.16 2.33
CA ILE A 67 2.69 -8.07 1.58
C ILE A 67 4.04 -8.50 1.01
N ILE A 68 4.33 -8.06 -0.21
CA ILE A 68 5.65 -8.15 -0.82
C ILE A 68 6.47 -6.97 -0.32
N ALA A 69 7.55 -7.23 0.40
CA ALA A 69 8.41 -6.22 1.01
C ALA A 69 9.90 -6.55 0.80
N LEU A 70 10.73 -5.52 0.80
CA LEU A 70 12.18 -5.70 0.83
C LEU A 70 12.62 -6.36 2.15
N ASP A 71 13.67 -7.16 2.11
CA ASP A 71 14.27 -7.83 3.26
C ASP A 71 15.05 -6.85 4.15
N ARG A 72 14.33 -6.02 4.87
CA ARG A 72 14.93 -5.07 5.81
C ARG A 72 15.22 -5.73 7.16
N PRO A 73 16.41 -5.53 7.76
CA PRO A 73 16.77 -6.16 9.05
C PRO A 73 15.73 -5.93 10.15
N PHE A 74 15.12 -4.75 10.21
CA PHE A 74 14.12 -4.45 11.22
C PHE A 74 12.81 -5.24 11.02
N LEU A 75 12.40 -5.53 9.77
CA LEU A 75 11.23 -6.37 9.47
C LEU A 75 11.50 -7.84 9.81
N MET A 76 12.70 -8.31 9.53
CA MET A 76 13.12 -9.67 9.85
C MET A 76 13.21 -9.92 11.36
N ALA A 77 13.47 -8.87 12.16
CA ALA A 77 13.50 -8.93 13.61
C ALA A 77 12.12 -9.00 14.28
N LEU A 78 11.02 -8.94 13.50
CA LEU A 78 9.63 -8.97 13.96
C LEU A 78 8.99 -10.32 13.59
N PRO A 79 9.06 -11.35 14.43
CA PRO A 79 8.71 -12.72 14.04
C PRO A 79 7.25 -12.93 13.64
N ASN A 80 6.31 -12.22 14.23
CA ASN A 80 4.89 -12.34 13.88
C ASN A 80 4.55 -11.58 12.60
N THR A 81 5.06 -10.37 12.47
CA THR A 81 4.91 -9.54 11.26
C THR A 81 5.62 -10.21 10.07
N SER A 82 6.81 -10.76 10.27
CA SER A 82 7.61 -11.44 9.24
C SER A 82 6.85 -12.58 8.56
N ARG A 83 5.99 -13.30 9.28
CA ARG A 83 5.13 -14.36 8.72
C ARG A 83 4.09 -13.86 7.72
N GLN A 84 3.78 -12.55 7.75
CA GLN A 84 2.85 -11.89 6.85
C GLN A 84 3.56 -11.29 5.62
N LEU A 85 4.88 -11.51 5.49
CA LEU A 85 5.68 -10.91 4.43
C LEU A 85 6.18 -11.95 3.43
N PHE A 86 6.22 -11.55 2.18
CA PHE A 86 7.00 -12.17 1.14
C PHE A 86 8.23 -11.29 0.88
N TYR A 87 9.43 -11.80 1.14
CA TYR A 87 10.64 -11.00 1.03
C TYR A 87 11.18 -10.95 -0.40
N LEU A 88 11.27 -9.73 -0.93
CA LEU A 88 11.96 -9.44 -2.18
C LEU A 88 13.46 -9.25 -1.89
N LYS A 89 14.28 -10.08 -2.50
CA LYS A 89 15.74 -10.01 -2.49
C LYS A 89 16.28 -9.68 -3.88
N ASP A 90 17.51 -9.17 -3.93
CA ASP A 90 18.10 -8.71 -5.19
C ASP A 90 18.58 -9.84 -6.11
N ASP A 91 18.84 -11.03 -5.58
CA ASP A 91 19.34 -12.13 -6.41
C ASP A 91 18.23 -12.79 -7.25
N PRO A 92 18.53 -13.25 -8.49
CA PRO A 92 17.55 -13.81 -9.40
C PRO A 92 16.86 -15.07 -8.90
N ALA A 93 17.56 -15.94 -8.16
CA ALA A 93 17.01 -17.18 -7.64
C ALA A 93 15.94 -16.90 -6.56
N SER A 94 16.21 -15.95 -5.67
CA SER A 94 15.26 -15.49 -4.65
C SER A 94 14.05 -14.80 -5.27
N ARG A 95 14.23 -14.01 -6.34
CA ARG A 95 13.11 -13.40 -7.08
C ARG A 95 12.20 -14.46 -7.68
N MET A 96 12.76 -15.52 -8.27
CA MET A 96 11.96 -16.63 -8.79
C MET A 96 11.25 -17.41 -7.68
N ALA A 97 11.90 -17.61 -6.53
CA ALA A 97 11.29 -18.22 -5.36
C ALA A 97 10.12 -17.39 -4.83
N LEU A 98 10.28 -16.07 -4.76
CA LEU A 98 9.22 -15.12 -4.39
C LEU A 98 8.02 -15.25 -5.32
N VAL A 99 8.23 -15.25 -6.64
CA VAL A 99 7.16 -15.41 -7.63
C VAL A 99 6.38 -16.70 -7.38
N ARG A 100 7.07 -17.81 -7.12
CA ARG A 100 6.42 -19.11 -6.82
C ARG A 100 5.62 -19.05 -5.52
N GLN A 101 6.16 -18.45 -4.46
CA GLN A 101 5.50 -18.32 -3.15
C GLN A 101 4.23 -17.46 -3.25
N VAL A 102 4.32 -16.27 -3.86
CA VAL A 102 3.19 -15.37 -4.05
C VAL A 102 2.12 -16.02 -4.92
N SER A 103 2.51 -16.60 -6.06
CA SER A 103 1.55 -17.27 -6.96
C SER A 103 0.92 -18.50 -6.32
N GLY A 104 1.66 -19.25 -5.50
CA GLY A 104 1.13 -20.36 -4.73
C GLY A 104 0.09 -19.90 -3.71
N HIS A 105 0.35 -18.79 -3.00
CA HIS A 105 -0.57 -18.19 -2.06
C HIS A 105 -1.86 -17.70 -2.75
N LEU A 106 -1.74 -17.01 -3.89
CA LEU A 106 -2.86 -16.54 -4.69
C LEU A 106 -3.72 -17.71 -5.22
N ARG A 107 -3.10 -18.77 -5.75
CA ARG A 107 -3.83 -19.99 -6.18
C ARG A 107 -4.55 -20.69 -5.03
N GLY A 108 -4.03 -20.56 -3.81
CA GLY A 108 -4.69 -21.06 -2.59
C GLY A 108 -5.82 -20.17 -2.08
N GLY A 109 -6.28 -19.17 -2.82
CA GLY A 109 -7.33 -18.24 -2.42
C GLY A 109 -6.85 -17.09 -1.53
N GLY A 110 -5.52 -16.91 -1.40
CA GLY A 110 -4.92 -15.84 -0.61
C GLY A 110 -5.02 -14.46 -1.26
N ALA A 111 -4.76 -13.43 -0.47
CA ALA A 111 -4.61 -12.05 -0.94
C ALA A 111 -3.16 -11.60 -0.78
N ALA A 112 -2.66 -10.81 -1.73
CA ALA A 112 -1.35 -10.20 -1.65
C ALA A 112 -1.42 -8.70 -1.93
N LEU A 113 -0.48 -7.94 -1.35
CA LEU A 113 -0.30 -6.50 -1.56
C LEU A 113 1.11 -6.23 -2.05
N THR A 114 1.25 -5.36 -3.03
CA THR A 114 2.55 -4.88 -3.51
C THR A 114 2.51 -3.39 -3.81
N PHE A 115 3.68 -2.76 -3.71
CA PHE A 115 3.93 -1.38 -4.13
C PHE A 115 4.81 -1.41 -5.39
N PRO A 116 4.23 -1.27 -6.59
CA PRO A 116 4.97 -1.52 -7.85
C PRO A 116 6.11 -0.54 -8.12
N ALA A 117 6.07 0.68 -7.57
CA ALA A 117 7.16 1.64 -7.67
C ALA A 117 8.41 1.19 -6.90
N GLY A 118 8.25 0.42 -5.80
CA GLY A 118 9.36 0.00 -4.94
C GLY A 118 9.98 1.12 -4.11
N GLU A 119 9.43 2.32 -4.17
CA GLU A 119 9.90 3.53 -3.47
C GLU A 119 8.73 4.38 -2.95
N ILE A 120 9.04 5.40 -2.15
CA ILE A 120 8.04 6.36 -1.68
C ILE A 120 7.57 7.22 -2.84
N GLU A 121 6.26 7.32 -2.99
CA GLU A 121 5.59 8.10 -4.03
C GLU A 121 4.93 9.37 -3.46
N PRO A 122 4.64 10.37 -4.29
CA PRO A 122 3.93 11.56 -3.84
C PRO A 122 2.53 11.23 -3.31
N ASP A 123 2.18 11.80 -2.14
CA ASP A 123 0.78 11.82 -1.70
C ASP A 123 -0.05 12.67 -2.66
N PRO A 124 -1.05 12.10 -3.36
CA PRO A 124 -1.79 12.79 -4.43
C PRO A 124 -2.47 14.10 -3.98
N ASN A 125 -2.82 14.21 -2.70
CA ASN A 125 -3.52 15.39 -2.18
C ASN A 125 -2.56 16.47 -1.66
N VAL A 126 -1.28 16.13 -1.49
CA VAL A 126 -0.31 17.00 -0.83
C VAL A 126 0.78 17.47 -1.78
N TYR A 127 1.20 16.59 -2.68
CA TYR A 127 2.29 16.86 -3.61
C TYR A 127 1.86 16.67 -5.07
N PRO A 128 2.39 17.48 -5.99
CA PRO A 128 2.19 17.27 -7.42
C PRO A 128 2.99 16.05 -7.91
N GLY A 129 2.62 15.51 -9.07
CA GLY A 129 3.37 14.47 -9.78
C GLY A 129 3.00 13.03 -9.39
N ALA A 130 1.86 12.81 -8.72
CA ALA A 130 1.39 11.46 -8.43
C ALA A 130 1.06 10.65 -9.70
N VAL A 131 0.55 11.30 -10.76
CA VAL A 131 0.33 10.66 -12.05
C VAL A 131 1.65 10.31 -12.73
N ASP A 132 2.63 11.22 -12.67
CA ASP A 132 3.95 10.98 -13.28
C ASP A 132 4.70 9.84 -12.58
N ALA A 133 4.51 9.69 -11.26
CA ALA A 133 5.09 8.60 -10.48
C ALA A 133 4.63 7.21 -10.97
N LEU A 134 3.47 7.09 -11.60
CA LEU A 134 3.03 5.82 -12.17
C LEU A 134 3.97 5.28 -13.27
N GLN A 135 4.82 6.13 -13.87
CA GLN A 135 5.80 5.71 -14.85
C GLN A 135 6.91 4.84 -14.24
N THR A 136 7.12 4.90 -12.91
CA THR A 136 8.09 4.05 -12.21
C THR A 136 7.52 2.67 -11.85
N TRP A 137 6.22 2.47 -12.01
CA TRP A 137 5.59 1.20 -11.69
C TRP A 137 6.06 0.08 -12.60
N THR A 138 6.53 -1.00 -12.00
CA THR A 138 6.97 -2.17 -12.74
C THR A 138 5.79 -3.00 -13.25
N ASP A 139 5.98 -3.69 -14.37
CA ASP A 139 5.00 -4.61 -14.97
C ASP A 139 4.98 -6.01 -14.32
N SER A 140 5.62 -6.15 -13.15
CA SER A 140 5.75 -7.41 -12.41
C SER A 140 4.42 -8.11 -12.11
N VAL A 141 3.32 -7.36 -12.06
CA VAL A 141 1.95 -7.90 -11.89
C VAL A 141 1.62 -8.99 -12.93
N GLY A 142 2.05 -8.82 -14.17
CA GLY A 142 1.79 -9.80 -15.23
C GLY A 142 2.45 -11.15 -14.99
N VAL A 143 3.59 -11.19 -14.30
CA VAL A 143 4.27 -12.43 -13.93
C VAL A 143 3.41 -13.23 -12.95
N PHE A 144 2.83 -12.56 -11.94
CA PHE A 144 1.94 -13.21 -10.98
C PHE A 144 0.66 -13.72 -11.64
N VAL A 145 0.08 -12.93 -12.55
CA VAL A 145 -1.13 -13.34 -13.29
C VAL A 145 -0.89 -14.56 -14.17
N ARG A 146 0.24 -14.64 -14.88
CA ARG A 146 0.59 -15.84 -15.65
C ARG A 146 0.70 -17.08 -14.80
N MET A 147 1.22 -16.95 -13.58
CA MET A 147 1.39 -18.06 -12.63
C MET A 147 0.14 -18.38 -11.83
N ALA A 148 -0.78 -17.43 -11.69
CA ALA A 148 -2.05 -17.55 -10.96
C ALA A 148 -3.18 -16.84 -11.74
N PRO A 149 -3.67 -17.41 -12.86
CA PRO A 149 -4.56 -16.71 -13.81
C PRO A 149 -5.96 -16.41 -13.27
N ASP A 150 -6.34 -17.01 -12.15
CA ASP A 150 -7.62 -16.76 -11.49
C ASP A 150 -7.56 -15.58 -10.49
N THR A 151 -6.39 -14.93 -10.40
CA THR A 151 -6.18 -13.83 -9.48
C THR A 151 -6.75 -12.54 -10.06
N VAL A 152 -7.62 -11.89 -9.31
CA VAL A 152 -8.10 -10.55 -9.61
C VAL A 152 -7.03 -9.52 -9.20
N ILE A 153 -6.81 -8.52 -10.03
CA ILE A 153 -5.92 -7.40 -9.72
C ILE A 153 -6.76 -6.27 -9.17
N LEU A 154 -6.36 -5.74 -8.02
CA LEU A 154 -7.08 -4.70 -7.31
C LEU A 154 -6.23 -3.44 -7.19
N PRO A 155 -6.41 -2.44 -8.05
CA PRO A 155 -5.80 -1.12 -7.87
C PRO A 155 -6.36 -0.44 -6.62
N VAL A 156 -5.49 0.09 -5.76
CA VAL A 156 -5.88 0.78 -4.53
C VAL A 156 -5.04 2.04 -4.39
N LEU A 157 -5.68 3.18 -4.19
CA LEU A 157 -5.00 4.45 -4.00
C LEU A 157 -5.09 4.90 -2.54
N VAL A 158 -3.95 5.23 -1.97
CA VAL A 158 -3.85 5.86 -0.64
C VAL A 158 -3.50 7.34 -0.80
N ARG A 159 -4.17 8.19 -0.03
CA ARG A 159 -3.93 9.64 0.01
C ARG A 159 -4.17 10.21 1.40
N ASN A 160 -3.75 11.46 1.63
CA ASN A 160 -3.85 12.16 2.92
C ASN A 160 -3.07 11.48 4.06
N VAL A 161 -1.93 10.87 3.77
CA VAL A 161 -1.03 10.33 4.82
C VAL A 161 -0.09 11.39 5.36
N ILE A 162 0.22 12.41 4.56
CA ILE A 162 1.10 13.53 4.95
C ILE A 162 0.26 14.73 5.37
N TRP A 163 0.63 15.31 6.50
CA TRP A 163 -0.03 16.51 7.00
C TRP A 163 0.40 17.74 6.19
N ASP A 164 -0.56 18.44 5.63
CA ASP A 164 -0.33 19.64 4.79
C ASP A 164 0.54 20.71 5.48
N LYS A 165 0.37 20.91 6.80
CA LYS A 165 1.20 21.85 7.56
C LYS A 165 2.69 21.46 7.58
N THR A 166 2.99 20.16 7.67
CA THR A 166 4.38 19.70 7.63
C THR A 166 4.93 19.67 6.21
N ALA A 167 4.11 19.35 5.22
CA ALA A 167 4.46 19.41 3.80
C ALA A 167 4.82 20.82 3.32
N LYS A 168 4.24 21.85 3.93
CA LYS A 168 4.50 23.28 3.62
C LYS A 168 5.44 23.94 4.62
N HIS A 169 6.07 23.19 5.54
CA HIS A 169 6.88 23.76 6.60
C HIS A 169 8.12 24.47 6.06
N PRO A 170 8.45 25.69 6.53
CA PRO A 170 9.59 26.48 6.02
C PRO A 170 10.94 25.76 6.08
N LEU A 171 11.16 24.89 7.08
CA LEU A 171 12.38 24.09 7.22
C LEU A 171 12.63 23.16 6.02
N LEU A 172 11.62 22.82 5.24
CA LEU A 172 11.80 21.97 4.06
C LEU A 172 12.66 22.64 2.98
N LYS A 173 12.71 23.99 2.97
CA LYS A 173 13.52 24.76 2.03
C LYS A 173 15.03 24.53 2.19
N VAL A 174 15.47 24.02 3.35
CA VAL A 174 16.88 23.67 3.59
C VAL A 174 17.31 22.43 2.78
N LYS A 175 16.34 21.60 2.37
CA LYS A 175 16.59 20.39 1.60
C LYS A 175 16.54 20.68 0.09
N LYS A 176 17.51 20.12 -0.65
CA LYS A 176 17.70 20.40 -2.08
C LYS A 176 16.77 19.54 -2.94
N THR A 177 16.66 18.26 -2.62
CA THR A 177 15.86 17.32 -3.40
C THR A 177 14.42 17.22 -2.87
N ARG A 178 13.51 16.81 -3.74
CA ARG A 178 12.13 16.54 -3.41
C ARG A 178 12.02 15.42 -2.36
N GLU A 179 12.71 14.31 -2.59
CA GLU A 179 12.72 13.14 -1.71
C GLU A 179 13.17 13.51 -0.28
N GLU A 180 14.23 14.32 -0.14
CA GLU A 180 14.67 14.80 1.17
C GLU A 180 13.63 15.69 1.87
N ARG A 181 12.89 16.50 1.10
CA ARG A 181 11.81 17.33 1.65
C ARG A 181 10.65 16.48 2.16
N GLU A 182 10.24 15.49 1.39
CA GLU A 182 9.17 14.55 1.77
C GLU A 182 9.55 13.75 3.02
N LYS A 183 10.80 13.24 3.08
CA LYS A 183 11.34 12.57 4.28
C LYS A 183 11.37 13.49 5.51
N LEU A 184 11.78 14.76 5.33
CA LEU A 184 11.78 15.73 6.43
C LEU A 184 10.37 16.08 6.87
N ALA A 185 9.42 16.25 5.95
CA ALA A 185 8.01 16.50 6.28
C ALA A 185 7.41 15.36 7.10
N ALA A 186 7.67 14.10 6.70
CA ALA A 186 7.26 12.92 7.44
C ALA A 186 7.89 12.86 8.84
N ALA A 187 9.18 13.21 8.96
CA ALA A 187 9.86 13.27 10.26
C ALA A 187 9.28 14.35 11.18
N LEU A 188 8.98 15.54 10.65
CA LEU A 188 8.34 16.62 11.40
C LEU A 188 6.91 16.22 11.84
N GLN A 189 6.18 15.54 10.98
CA GLN A 189 4.87 15.01 11.33
C GLN A 189 4.98 14.00 12.47
N LEU A 190 5.89 13.02 12.36
CA LEU A 190 6.12 12.03 13.41
C LEU A 190 6.50 12.69 14.74
N LEU A 191 7.40 13.69 14.70
CA LEU A 191 7.77 14.44 15.88
C LEU A 191 6.57 15.14 16.51
N ALA A 192 5.72 15.80 15.71
CA ALA A 192 4.50 16.45 16.19
C ALA A 192 3.54 15.44 16.83
N MET A 193 3.36 14.28 16.22
CA MET A 193 2.50 13.21 16.74
C MET A 193 2.99 12.69 18.09
N VAL A 194 4.30 12.48 18.23
CA VAL A 194 4.90 11.96 19.48
C VAL A 194 4.94 13.02 20.57
N MET A 195 5.35 14.27 20.25
CA MET A 195 5.54 15.32 21.26
C MET A 195 4.23 15.94 21.74
N TRP A 196 3.25 16.08 20.86
CA TRP A 196 1.99 16.78 21.18
C TRP A 196 0.75 15.89 21.08
N ASN A 197 0.93 14.57 20.88
CA ASN A 197 -0.16 13.59 20.75
C ASN A 197 -1.25 14.03 19.75
N VAL A 198 -0.85 14.69 18.66
CA VAL A 198 -1.77 15.13 17.61
C VAL A 198 -2.01 14.02 16.60
N LYS A 199 -3.24 13.93 16.11
CA LYS A 199 -3.64 13.02 15.02
C LYS A 199 -4.02 13.89 13.82
N PRO A 200 -3.04 14.29 12.99
CA PRO A 200 -3.25 15.40 12.07
C PRO A 200 -4.07 15.04 10.83
N VAL A 201 -4.06 13.75 10.44
CA VAL A 201 -4.60 13.32 9.16
C VAL A 201 -5.75 12.33 9.31
N THR A 202 -6.67 12.37 8.35
CA THR A 202 -7.60 11.29 8.03
C THR A 202 -7.13 10.67 6.73
N VAL A 203 -6.62 9.44 6.82
CA VAL A 203 -6.13 8.71 5.64
C VAL A 203 -7.30 8.27 4.78
N THR A 204 -7.19 8.44 3.48
CA THR A 204 -8.19 7.97 2.52
C THR A 204 -7.62 6.79 1.73
N VAL A 205 -8.36 5.69 1.72
CA VAL A 205 -8.09 4.51 0.89
C VAL A 205 -9.21 4.39 -0.14
N GLN A 206 -8.86 4.42 -1.41
CA GLN A 206 -9.81 4.35 -2.52
C GLN A 206 -9.59 3.06 -3.30
N ILE A 207 -10.55 2.16 -3.25
CA ILE A 207 -10.51 0.88 -3.96
C ILE A 207 -11.01 1.12 -5.39
N GLY A 208 -10.17 0.81 -6.37
CA GLY A 208 -10.44 0.93 -7.78
C GLY A 208 -11.30 -0.20 -8.34
N LYS A 209 -11.61 -0.13 -9.62
CA LYS A 209 -12.31 -1.20 -10.32
C LYS A 209 -11.41 -2.43 -10.41
N PRO A 210 -11.88 -3.61 -9.97
CA PRO A 210 -11.12 -4.84 -10.09
C PRO A 210 -10.85 -5.17 -11.57
N ILE A 211 -9.61 -5.56 -11.86
CA ILE A 211 -9.17 -5.99 -13.17
C ILE A 211 -9.08 -7.51 -13.15
N ASP A 212 -10.00 -8.15 -13.85
CA ASP A 212 -10.07 -9.61 -13.97
C ASP A 212 -9.45 -10.03 -15.31
N PRO A 213 -8.29 -10.69 -15.33
CA PRO A 213 -7.63 -11.11 -16.57
C PRO A 213 -8.49 -12.04 -17.43
N LYS A 214 -9.37 -12.84 -16.81
CA LYS A 214 -10.31 -13.69 -17.53
C LYS A 214 -11.37 -12.90 -18.29
N LYS A 215 -11.85 -11.80 -17.71
CA LYS A 215 -12.83 -10.91 -18.36
C LYS A 215 -12.20 -10.10 -19.48
N ILE A 216 -10.93 -9.73 -19.32
CA ILE A 216 -10.17 -9.07 -20.40
C ILE A 216 -9.79 -10.06 -21.50
N GLY A 217 -9.76 -11.36 -21.20
CA GLY A 217 -9.43 -12.41 -22.16
C GLY A 217 -7.94 -12.50 -22.49
N THR A 218 -7.06 -11.96 -21.65
CA THR A 218 -5.61 -12.00 -21.89
C THR A 218 -4.81 -12.10 -20.60
N THR A 219 -3.66 -12.76 -20.69
CA THR A 219 -2.60 -12.76 -19.67
C THR A 219 -1.37 -11.95 -20.13
N ASP A 220 -1.53 -11.16 -21.17
CA ASP A 220 -0.46 -10.28 -21.65
C ASP A 220 -0.11 -9.26 -20.58
N THR A 221 1.17 -9.26 -20.17
CA THR A 221 1.70 -8.42 -19.10
C THR A 221 1.50 -6.94 -19.39
N GLN A 222 1.72 -6.52 -20.65
CA GLN A 222 1.62 -5.12 -21.03
C GLN A 222 0.18 -4.62 -21.03
N VAL A 223 -0.76 -5.43 -21.52
CA VAL A 223 -2.19 -5.09 -21.51
C VAL A 223 -2.69 -4.94 -20.09
N ILE A 224 -2.33 -5.87 -19.20
CA ILE A 224 -2.70 -5.83 -17.79
C ILE A 224 -2.07 -4.62 -17.10
N HIS A 225 -0.78 -4.37 -17.34
CA HIS A 225 -0.07 -3.23 -16.77
C HIS A 225 -0.73 -1.90 -17.18
N GLN A 226 -1.04 -1.72 -18.46
CA GLN A 226 -1.74 -0.52 -18.94
C GLN A 226 -3.13 -0.36 -18.33
N ALA A 227 -3.87 -1.44 -18.13
CA ALA A 227 -5.17 -1.38 -17.45
C ALA A 227 -5.01 -0.91 -15.99
N VAL A 228 -3.99 -1.40 -15.27
CA VAL A 228 -3.66 -0.96 -13.91
C VAL A 228 -3.30 0.52 -13.88
N LEU A 229 -2.39 0.97 -14.74
CA LEU A 229 -1.97 2.38 -14.81
C LEU A 229 -3.14 3.30 -15.13
N SER A 230 -4.02 2.90 -16.05
CA SER A 230 -5.21 3.66 -16.42
C SER A 230 -6.18 3.81 -15.24
N GLU A 231 -6.44 2.73 -14.50
CA GLU A 231 -7.31 2.79 -13.33
C GLU A 231 -6.68 3.63 -12.22
N MET A 232 -5.37 3.47 -11.93
CA MET A 232 -4.67 4.28 -10.94
C MET A 232 -4.67 5.76 -11.30
N LYS A 233 -4.46 6.11 -12.57
CA LYS A 233 -4.58 7.48 -13.05
C LYS A 233 -5.98 8.02 -12.81
N SER A 234 -7.01 7.25 -13.16
CA SER A 234 -8.41 7.61 -12.90
C SER A 234 -8.68 7.86 -11.41
N LEU A 235 -8.16 7.01 -10.53
CA LEU A 235 -8.30 7.20 -9.08
C LEU A 235 -7.61 8.48 -8.60
N ILE A 236 -6.42 8.81 -9.12
CA ILE A 236 -5.68 10.03 -8.76
C ILE A 236 -6.44 11.28 -9.20
N GLU A 237 -6.94 11.29 -10.43
CA GLU A 237 -7.61 12.44 -11.05
C GLU A 237 -9.04 12.67 -10.53
N ASN A 238 -9.69 11.60 -10.02
CA ASN A 238 -11.06 11.65 -9.50
C ASN A 238 -11.10 11.32 -8.00
N PRO A 239 -10.83 12.27 -7.11
CA PRO A 239 -10.97 12.09 -5.67
C PRO A 239 -12.39 11.61 -5.32
N PRO A 240 -12.55 10.71 -4.34
CA PRO A 240 -13.87 10.24 -3.95
C PRO A 240 -14.66 11.36 -3.27
N GLU A 241 -15.96 11.37 -3.49
CA GLU A 241 -16.90 12.28 -2.84
C GLU A 241 -17.54 11.63 -1.61
N GLY A 242 -17.96 12.45 -0.65
CA GLY A 242 -18.64 12.00 0.57
C GLY A 242 -17.68 11.55 1.68
N ASP A 243 -18.20 10.83 2.66
CA ASP A 243 -17.50 10.54 3.91
C ASP A 243 -16.71 9.24 3.91
N GLY A 244 -17.00 8.32 2.98
CA GLY A 244 -16.44 6.97 3.00
C GLY A 244 -16.82 6.18 4.26
N VAL A 245 -16.33 4.95 4.36
CA VAL A 245 -16.54 4.06 5.51
C VAL A 245 -15.34 4.13 6.45
N SER A 246 -15.56 4.44 7.74
CA SER A 246 -14.52 4.36 8.76
C SER A 246 -14.19 2.90 9.07
N VAL A 247 -12.89 2.59 9.22
CA VAL A 247 -12.40 1.23 9.54
C VAL A 247 -11.58 1.18 10.84
N LEU A 248 -11.55 2.27 11.64
CA LEU A 248 -10.89 2.34 12.95
C LEU A 248 -11.82 2.22 14.14
#